data_5f9ac102c90ea3ef788ecc7995e4a018
#
_entry.id   5f9ac102c90ea3ef788ecc7995e4a018
#
_cell.length_a   1.000
_cell.length_b   1.000
_cell.length_c   1.000
_cell.angle_alpha   90.00
_cell.angle_beta   90.00
_cell.angle_gamma   90.00
#
_symmetry.space_group_name_H-M   'P 1'
#
loop_
_entity.id
_entity.type
_entity.pdbx_description
1 polymer ?
#
loop_
_entity_poly.entity_id
_entity_poly.type
_entity_poly.pdbx_seq_one_letter_code
_entity_poly.pdbx_strand_id
1 'polypeptide(L)'
;MAKKILLVDDAAFMRKMLKDTLSKNGYTELYEAVDGADAVEKFDELKPDLVIMDITMPNMDGLEALKAIRGKDGSANVVMCSAMGQESMVMDAVRSGAKDFIVKPFKPDRVLKTVTTILGGA
;
A
#
# COMPACT_ATOMS: atom_id res chain seq x y z
N MET A 1 -7.53 -1.89 -19.28
CA MET A 1 -7.88 -0.78 -18.37
C MET A 1 -6.74 -0.54 -17.40
N ALA A 2 -6.51 0.72 -17.05
CA ALA A 2 -5.44 1.06 -16.12
C ALA A 2 -5.74 0.53 -14.73
N LYS A 3 -4.73 0.01 -14.07
CA LYS A 3 -4.83 -0.46 -12.68
C LYS A 3 -4.80 0.74 -11.73
N LYS A 4 -5.69 0.74 -10.74
CA LYS A 4 -5.74 1.78 -9.71
C LYS A 4 -4.88 1.37 -8.53
N ILE A 5 -3.97 2.24 -8.11
CA ILE A 5 -3.10 2.01 -6.97
C ILE A 5 -3.32 3.12 -5.95
N LEU A 6 -3.62 2.74 -4.72
CA LEU A 6 -3.77 3.67 -3.60
C LEU A 6 -2.49 3.66 -2.77
N LEU A 7 -1.89 4.84 -2.61
CA LEU A 7 -0.64 5.03 -1.87
C LEU A 7 -0.96 5.68 -0.54
N VAL A 8 -0.69 4.97 0.55
CA VAL A 8 -1.06 5.41 1.90
C VAL A 8 0.17 5.61 2.76
N ASP A 9 0.42 6.85 3.15
CA ASP A 9 1.52 7.22 4.03
C ASP A 9 1.20 8.62 4.57
N ASP A 10 1.50 8.90 5.83
CA ASP A 10 1.31 10.23 6.39
C ASP A 10 2.36 11.23 5.88
N ALA A 11 3.47 10.76 5.34
CA ALA A 11 4.52 11.61 4.77
C ALA A 11 4.29 11.84 3.27
N ALA A 12 4.00 13.09 2.90
CA ALA A 12 3.79 13.47 1.50
C ALA A 12 5.01 13.14 0.62
N PHE A 13 6.20 13.28 1.18
CA PHE A 13 7.46 12.94 0.51
C PHE A 13 7.50 11.47 0.07
N MET A 14 7.05 10.56 0.94
CA MET A 14 7.05 9.12 0.62
C MET A 14 6.03 8.80 -0.47
N ARG A 15 4.85 9.41 -0.39
CA ARG A 15 3.83 9.22 -1.43
C ARG A 15 4.34 9.72 -2.79
N LYS A 16 5.04 10.86 -2.80
CA LYS A 16 5.62 11.40 -4.02
C LYS A 16 6.66 10.46 -4.62
N MET A 17 7.53 9.89 -3.80
CA MET A 17 8.53 8.93 -4.27
C MET A 17 7.88 7.72 -4.95
N LEU A 18 6.85 7.16 -4.32
CA LEU A 18 6.12 6.04 -4.89
C LEU A 18 5.41 6.42 -6.19
N LYS A 19 4.78 7.59 -6.23
CA LYS A 19 4.11 8.07 -7.44
C LYS A 19 5.11 8.23 -8.59
N ASP A 20 6.25 8.85 -8.32
CA ASP A 20 7.26 9.07 -9.36
C ASP A 20 7.78 7.73 -9.91
N THR A 21 8.08 6.78 -9.02
CA THR A 21 8.55 5.46 -9.43
C THR A 21 7.53 4.73 -10.30
N LEU A 22 6.29 4.74 -9.87
CA LEU A 22 5.23 4.00 -10.55
C LEU A 22 4.81 4.68 -11.85
N SER A 23 4.71 6.01 -11.87
CA SER A 23 4.32 6.74 -13.08
C SER A 23 5.35 6.59 -14.20
N LYS A 24 6.64 6.55 -13.87
CA LYS A 24 7.71 6.32 -14.84
C LYS A 24 7.64 4.94 -15.48
N ASN A 25 6.93 4.02 -14.86
CA ASN A 25 6.83 2.64 -15.32
C ASN A 25 5.43 2.29 -15.83
N GLY A 26 4.65 3.30 -16.19
CA GLY A 26 3.38 3.11 -16.89
C GLY A 26 2.14 3.03 -16.03
N TYR A 27 2.27 3.15 -14.71
CA TYR A 27 1.11 3.16 -13.81
C TYR A 27 0.61 4.59 -13.69
N THR A 28 -0.57 4.87 -14.21
CA THR A 28 -1.11 6.23 -14.34
C THR A 28 -2.26 6.55 -13.39
N GLU A 29 -2.97 5.53 -12.88
CA GLU A 29 -4.10 5.69 -11.97
C GLU A 29 -3.60 5.56 -10.53
N LEU A 30 -2.95 6.64 -10.03
CA LEU A 30 -2.32 6.67 -8.72
C LEU A 30 -3.07 7.65 -7.81
N TYR A 31 -3.50 7.16 -6.66
CA TYR A 31 -4.27 7.94 -5.68
C TYR A 31 -3.56 7.91 -4.33
N GLU A 32 -3.85 8.87 -3.46
CA GLU A 32 -3.16 9.03 -2.18
C GLU A 32 -4.13 9.06 -1.02
N ALA A 33 -3.68 8.52 0.11
CA ALA A 33 -4.35 8.66 1.39
C ALA A 33 -3.31 9.00 2.47
N VAL A 34 -3.71 9.73 3.50
CA VAL A 34 -2.77 10.30 4.48
C VAL A 34 -2.69 9.51 5.78
N ASP A 35 -3.63 8.62 6.04
CA ASP A 35 -3.65 7.73 7.21
C ASP A 35 -4.53 6.52 6.95
N GLY A 36 -4.67 5.66 7.97
CA GLY A 36 -5.46 4.45 7.82
C GLY A 36 -6.95 4.69 7.64
N ALA A 37 -7.51 5.70 8.33
CA ALA A 37 -8.93 6.02 8.20
C ALA A 37 -9.24 6.54 6.79
N ASP A 38 -8.40 7.42 6.27
CA ASP A 38 -8.50 7.93 4.89
C ASP A 38 -8.37 6.79 3.87
N ALA A 39 -7.46 5.84 4.13
CA ALA A 39 -7.27 4.69 3.26
C ALA A 39 -8.52 3.81 3.18
N VAL A 40 -9.17 3.53 4.31
CA VAL A 40 -10.40 2.73 4.33
C VAL A 40 -11.51 3.43 3.54
N GLU A 41 -11.67 4.73 3.73
CA GLU A 41 -12.66 5.52 3.01
C GLU A 41 -12.39 5.52 1.50
N LYS A 42 -11.16 5.78 1.11
CA LYS A 42 -10.77 5.78 -0.31
C LYS A 42 -10.82 4.40 -0.95
N PHE A 43 -10.55 3.36 -0.18
CA PHE A 43 -10.72 1.99 -0.68
C PHE A 43 -12.17 1.75 -1.11
N ASP A 44 -13.13 2.19 -0.32
CA ASP A 44 -14.55 2.06 -0.67
C ASP A 44 -14.92 2.87 -1.92
N GLU A 45 -14.40 4.09 -2.04
CA GLU A 45 -14.69 4.96 -3.18
C GLU A 45 -14.06 4.46 -4.48
N LEU A 46 -12.78 4.12 -4.42
CA LEU A 46 -11.97 3.86 -5.61
C LEU A 46 -11.93 2.41 -6.00
N LYS A 47 -12.09 1.50 -5.06
CA LYS A 47 -11.91 0.06 -5.23
C LYS A 47 -10.60 -0.24 -5.96
N PRO A 48 -9.46 0.19 -5.38
CA PRO A 48 -8.17 0.06 -6.06
C PRO A 48 -7.77 -1.40 -6.27
N ASP A 49 -6.98 -1.63 -7.29
CA ASP A 49 -6.43 -2.96 -7.57
C ASP A 49 -5.29 -3.32 -6.61
N LEU A 50 -4.65 -2.31 -6.03
CA LEU A 50 -3.56 -2.48 -5.08
C LEU A 50 -3.54 -1.33 -4.09
N VAL A 51 -3.26 -1.62 -2.84
CA VAL A 51 -2.99 -0.62 -1.79
C VAL A 51 -1.56 -0.82 -1.31
N ILE A 52 -0.76 0.24 -1.34
CA ILE A 52 0.58 0.24 -0.74
C ILE A 52 0.48 1.14 0.49
N MET A 53 0.67 0.59 1.67
CA MET A 53 0.32 1.26 2.91
C MET A 53 1.39 1.12 3.98
N ASP A 54 1.78 2.26 4.57
CA ASP A 54 2.68 2.29 5.73
C ASP A 54 2.01 1.62 6.93
N ILE A 55 2.80 0.94 7.76
CA ILE A 55 2.30 0.31 8.99
C ILE A 55 1.99 1.36 10.05
N THR A 56 2.90 2.31 10.26
CA THR A 56 2.77 3.28 11.35
C THR A 56 2.28 4.64 10.85
N MET A 57 1.07 5.02 11.24
CA MET A 57 0.44 6.28 10.87
C MET A 57 -0.43 6.79 12.02
N PRO A 58 -0.68 8.11 12.11
CA PRO A 58 -1.59 8.65 13.12
C PRO A 58 -3.05 8.25 12.84
N ASN A 59 -3.90 8.43 13.81
CA ASN A 59 -5.35 8.16 13.81
C ASN A 59 -5.66 6.66 13.71
N MET A 60 -5.44 6.06 12.56
CA MET A 60 -5.58 4.63 12.36
C MET A 60 -4.30 4.14 11.68
N ASP A 61 -3.61 3.18 12.28
CA ASP A 61 -2.37 2.64 11.71
C ASP A 61 -2.66 1.69 10.54
N GLY A 62 -1.60 1.29 9.84
CA GLY A 62 -1.73 0.46 8.66
C GLY A 62 -2.27 -0.94 8.96
N LEU A 63 -1.96 -1.51 10.11
CA LEU A 63 -2.45 -2.84 10.47
C LEU A 63 -3.96 -2.81 10.71
N GLU A 64 -4.46 -1.80 11.41
CA GLU A 64 -5.89 -1.61 11.63
C GLU A 64 -6.62 -1.40 10.31
N ALA A 65 -6.04 -0.56 9.42
CA ALA A 65 -6.62 -0.31 8.10
C ALA A 65 -6.65 -1.56 7.24
N LEU A 66 -5.58 -2.36 7.28
CA LEU A 66 -5.51 -3.65 6.57
C LEU A 66 -6.65 -4.56 6.98
N LYS A 67 -6.86 -4.71 8.29
CA LYS A 67 -7.93 -5.56 8.82
C LYS A 67 -9.30 -5.06 8.37
N ALA A 68 -9.52 -3.74 8.39
CA ALA A 68 -10.78 -3.14 7.94
C ALA A 68 -11.01 -3.38 6.45
N ILE A 69 -10.00 -3.18 5.62
CA ILE A 69 -10.08 -3.38 4.17
C ILE A 69 -10.34 -4.85 3.85
N ARG A 70 -9.61 -5.76 4.48
CA ARG A 70 -9.78 -7.21 4.27
C ARG A 70 -11.15 -7.69 4.76
N GLY A 71 -11.69 -7.07 5.79
CA GLY A 71 -13.05 -7.37 6.26
C GLY A 71 -14.12 -6.95 5.27
N LYS A 72 -13.87 -5.91 4.46
CA LYS A 72 -14.79 -5.45 3.41
C LYS A 72 -14.62 -6.24 2.12
N ASP A 73 -13.40 -6.60 1.79
CA ASP A 73 -13.07 -7.33 0.56
C ASP A 73 -11.93 -8.31 0.85
N GLY A 74 -12.29 -9.57 0.97
CA GLY A 74 -11.32 -10.64 1.26
C GLY A 74 -10.31 -10.88 0.14
N SER A 75 -10.51 -10.31 -1.04
CA SER A 75 -9.58 -10.44 -2.16
C SER A 75 -8.70 -9.19 -2.33
N ALA A 76 -8.81 -8.20 -1.45
CA ALA A 76 -8.03 -6.95 -1.56
C ALA A 76 -6.53 -7.23 -1.56
N ASN A 77 -5.82 -6.59 -2.47
CA ASN A 77 -4.36 -6.67 -2.55
C ASN A 77 -3.75 -5.52 -1.76
N VAL A 78 -3.15 -5.83 -0.62
CA VAL A 78 -2.51 -4.83 0.23
C VAL A 78 -1.04 -5.21 0.44
N VAL A 79 -0.15 -4.26 0.15
CA VAL A 79 1.28 -4.38 0.40
C VAL A 79 1.61 -3.41 1.54
N MET A 80 2.28 -3.91 2.57
CA MET A 80 2.65 -3.09 3.72
C MET A 80 4.06 -2.55 3.56
N CYS A 81 4.28 -1.33 4.06
CA CYS A 81 5.61 -0.72 4.10
C CYS A 81 6.04 -0.61 5.56
N SER A 82 7.22 -1.12 5.88
CA SER A 82 7.71 -1.15 7.24
C SER A 82 9.08 -0.52 7.37
N ALA A 83 9.36 0.09 8.54
CA ALA A 83 10.71 0.48 8.91
C ALA A 83 11.45 -0.72 9.48
N MET A 84 12.75 -0.65 9.56
CA MET A 84 13.55 -1.66 10.25
C MET A 84 13.12 -1.74 11.73
N GLY A 85 13.08 -2.94 12.25
CA GLY A 85 12.67 -3.16 13.65
C GLY A 85 11.18 -3.41 13.83
N GLN A 86 10.41 -3.51 12.76
CA GLN A 86 8.96 -3.73 12.81
C GLN A 86 8.55 -5.16 12.44
N GLU A 87 9.44 -6.14 12.66
CA GLU A 87 9.22 -7.51 12.21
C GLU A 87 7.95 -8.15 12.79
N SER A 88 7.65 -7.88 14.06
CA SER A 88 6.42 -8.44 14.68
C SER A 88 5.16 -7.87 14.03
N MET A 89 5.17 -6.58 13.68
CA MET A 89 4.05 -5.95 12.99
C MET A 89 3.88 -6.48 11.57
N VAL A 90 4.99 -6.73 10.89
CA VAL A 90 4.97 -7.35 9.55
C VAL A 90 4.34 -8.73 9.62
N MET A 91 4.71 -9.53 10.60
CA MET A 91 4.13 -10.88 10.78
C MET A 91 2.62 -10.80 11.03
N ASP A 92 2.18 -9.85 11.86
CA ASP A 92 0.75 -9.64 12.11
C ASP A 92 0.03 -9.22 10.83
N ALA A 93 0.65 -8.38 10.01
CA ALA A 93 0.08 -7.94 8.73
C ALA A 93 -0.06 -9.13 7.76
N VAL A 94 0.95 -9.98 7.65
CA VAL A 94 0.90 -11.17 6.80
C VAL A 94 -0.23 -12.09 7.26
N ARG A 95 -0.36 -12.33 8.56
CA ARG A 95 -1.44 -13.15 9.13
C ARG A 95 -2.81 -12.54 8.86
N SER A 96 -2.89 -11.22 8.75
CA SER A 96 -4.14 -10.49 8.48
C SER A 96 -4.44 -10.36 6.98
N GLY A 97 -3.60 -10.93 6.11
CA GLY A 97 -3.87 -11.03 4.69
C GLY A 97 -3.09 -10.08 3.79
N ALA A 98 -2.04 -9.42 4.29
CA ALA A 98 -1.16 -8.63 3.42
C ALA A 98 -0.50 -9.55 2.38
N LYS A 99 -0.43 -9.10 1.14
CA LYS A 99 0.14 -9.89 0.05
C LYS A 99 1.66 -9.91 0.08
N ASP A 100 2.27 -8.81 0.53
CA ASP A 100 3.72 -8.68 0.59
C ASP A 100 4.04 -7.50 1.50
N PHE A 101 5.32 -7.26 1.74
CA PHE A 101 5.78 -6.10 2.47
C PHE A 101 7.06 -5.56 1.82
N ILE A 102 7.32 -4.27 2.03
CA ILE A 102 8.50 -3.58 1.52
C ILE A 102 9.13 -2.83 2.69
N VAL A 103 10.44 -2.98 2.88
CA VAL A 103 11.17 -2.32 3.98
C VAL A 103 11.68 -0.96 3.53
N LYS A 104 11.50 0.06 4.36
CA LYS A 104 12.03 1.40 4.12
C LYS A 104 13.51 1.46 4.52
N PRO A 105 14.35 2.22 3.81
CA PRO A 105 14.05 3.00 2.63
C PRO A 105 13.85 2.13 1.39
N PHE A 106 12.91 2.52 0.52
CA PHE A 106 12.59 1.74 -0.67
C PHE A 106 13.67 1.85 -1.73
N LYS A 107 13.89 0.74 -2.43
CA LYS A 107 14.57 0.77 -3.71
C LYS A 107 13.51 0.70 -4.80
N PRO A 108 13.58 1.56 -5.83
CA PRO A 108 12.58 1.55 -6.91
C PRO A 108 12.38 0.17 -7.53
N ASP A 109 13.44 -0.59 -7.74
CA ASP A 109 13.38 -1.93 -8.32
C ASP A 109 12.55 -2.88 -7.44
N ARG A 110 12.70 -2.79 -6.13
CA ARG A 110 11.95 -3.64 -5.20
C ARG A 110 10.46 -3.31 -5.23
N VAL A 111 10.12 -2.02 -5.28
CA VAL A 111 8.73 -1.56 -5.38
C VAL A 111 8.11 -2.08 -6.68
N LEU A 112 8.79 -1.89 -7.80
CA LEU A 112 8.30 -2.31 -9.11
C LEU A 112 8.14 -3.82 -9.20
N LYS A 113 9.07 -4.58 -8.65
CA LYS A 113 8.97 -6.05 -8.64
C LYS A 113 7.70 -6.50 -7.91
N THR A 114 7.44 -5.95 -6.74
CA THR A 114 6.26 -6.29 -5.95
C THR A 114 4.98 -5.92 -6.68
N VAL A 115 4.90 -4.71 -7.21
CA VAL A 115 3.71 -4.23 -7.93
C VAL A 115 3.46 -5.07 -9.18
N THR A 116 4.48 -5.31 -9.97
CA THR A 116 4.37 -6.11 -11.21
C THR A 116 3.94 -7.55 -10.91
N THR A 117 4.49 -8.15 -9.86
CA THR A 117 4.11 -9.51 -9.45
C THR A 117 2.63 -9.60 -9.11
N ILE A 118 2.09 -8.60 -8.43
CA ILE A 118 0.68 -8.60 -8.01
C ILE A 118 -0.25 -8.23 -9.15
N LEU A 119 0.09 -7.19 -9.92
CA LEU A 119 -0.79 -6.65 -10.97
C LEU A 119 -0.53 -7.18 -12.37
N GLY A 120 0.61 -7.82 -12.60
CA GLY A 120 0.96 -8.34 -13.93
C GLY A 120 1.48 -7.29 -14.90
N GLY A 121 1.90 -6.14 -14.40
CA GLY A 121 2.40 -5.03 -15.21
C GLY A 121 1.37 -3.93 -15.39
N ALA A 122 1.80 -2.85 -16.00
CA ALA A 122 0.96 -1.65 -16.20
C ALA A 122 -0.03 -1.82 -17.34
#